data_8b0f0df00bc09139b99379bf9fc9bbe4
#
_entry.id   8b0f0df00bc09139b99379bf9fc9bbe4
#
_cell.length_a   1.000
_cell.length_b   1.000
_cell.length_c   1.000
_cell.angle_alpha   90.00
_cell.angle_beta   90.00
_cell.angle_gamma   90.00
#
_symmetry.space_group_name_H-M   'P 1'
#
loop_
_entity.id
_entity.type
_entity.pdbx_description
1 polymer ?
#
loop_
_entity_poly.entity_id
_entity_poly.type
_entity_poly.pdbx_seq_one_letter_code
_entity_poly.pdbx_strand_id
1 'polypeptide(L)'
;LYFEEVIKSTKNYKAAANWMMGDIKSYMNQNGIEIENFPIAPARIAELIEIISSGKISSTIASQKVFPEMLKNPSSTPLEIAESNNLIQDSNEDSILTFIEEVVKQHPAEVERYRNGEKQLVGFFMGQLMKISQGKADPKAANQLMRQTLDKL
;
A
#
# COMPACT_ATOMS: atom_id res chain seq x y z
N LEU A 1 -20.36 -19.89 0.88
CA LEU A 1 -18.98 -19.90 1.36
C LEU A 1 -18.39 -18.49 1.38
N TYR A 2 -17.49 -18.22 2.29
CA TYR A 2 -16.92 -16.89 2.50
C TYR A 2 -16.24 -16.33 1.23
N PHE A 3 -15.38 -17.12 0.59
CA PHE A 3 -14.70 -16.72 -0.65
C PHE A 3 -15.70 -16.38 -1.76
N GLU A 4 -16.75 -17.17 -1.92
CA GLU A 4 -17.79 -16.93 -2.92
C GLU A 4 -18.50 -15.59 -2.69
N GLU A 5 -18.74 -15.24 -1.43
CA GLU A 5 -19.36 -13.96 -1.08
C GLU A 5 -18.41 -12.78 -1.39
N VAL A 6 -17.11 -12.94 -1.13
CA VAL A 6 -16.10 -11.92 -1.49
C VAL A 6 -16.11 -11.67 -3.00
N ILE A 7 -16.07 -12.72 -3.81
CA ILE A 7 -15.99 -12.57 -5.27
C ILE A 7 -17.29 -12.09 -5.93
N LYS A 8 -18.41 -12.11 -5.21
CA LYS A 8 -19.63 -11.45 -5.68
C LYS A 8 -19.49 -9.93 -5.74
N SER A 9 -18.66 -9.37 -4.89
CA SER A 9 -18.47 -7.92 -4.73
C SER A 9 -17.18 -7.40 -5.35
N THR A 10 -16.27 -8.27 -5.79
CA THR A 10 -15.06 -7.88 -6.50
C THR A 10 -14.75 -8.85 -7.63
N LYS A 11 -14.23 -8.32 -8.73
CA LYS A 11 -13.77 -9.12 -9.88
C LYS A 11 -12.30 -9.51 -9.77
N ASN A 12 -11.60 -9.03 -8.76
CA ASN A 12 -10.19 -9.36 -8.54
C ASN A 12 -10.05 -10.66 -7.77
N TYR A 13 -10.32 -11.77 -8.46
CA TYR A 13 -10.32 -13.12 -7.86
C TYR A 13 -8.96 -13.54 -7.31
N LYS A 14 -7.88 -13.10 -7.97
CA LYS A 14 -6.52 -13.39 -7.52
C LYS A 14 -6.22 -12.73 -6.18
N ALA A 15 -6.57 -11.47 -6.02
CA ALA A 15 -6.41 -10.76 -4.75
C ALA A 15 -7.28 -11.38 -3.65
N ALA A 16 -8.53 -11.75 -3.97
CA ALA A 16 -9.42 -12.44 -3.03
C ALA A 16 -8.81 -13.76 -2.54
N ALA A 17 -8.28 -14.57 -3.45
CA ALA A 17 -7.60 -15.81 -3.10
C ALA A 17 -6.35 -15.56 -2.24
N ASN A 18 -5.55 -14.56 -2.57
CA ASN A 18 -4.35 -14.20 -1.81
C ASN A 18 -4.70 -13.77 -0.37
N TRP A 19 -5.76 -12.98 -0.18
CA TRP A 19 -6.22 -12.61 1.15
C TRP A 19 -6.70 -13.81 1.95
N MET A 20 -7.46 -14.71 1.31
CA MET A 20 -7.96 -15.95 1.95
C MET A 20 -6.81 -16.85 2.40
N MET A 21 -5.79 -17.03 1.57
CA MET A 21 -4.66 -17.93 1.85
C MET A 21 -3.54 -17.27 2.67
N GLY A 22 -3.55 -15.94 2.77
CA GLY A 22 -2.56 -15.15 3.49
C GLY A 22 -3.08 -14.67 4.84
N ASP A 23 -3.41 -13.39 4.91
CA ASP A 23 -3.73 -12.69 6.16
C ASP A 23 -4.92 -13.30 6.91
N ILE A 24 -5.98 -13.67 6.20
CA ILE A 24 -7.17 -14.27 6.82
C ILE A 24 -6.83 -15.64 7.43
N LYS A 25 -6.17 -16.50 6.68
CA LYS A 25 -5.76 -17.82 7.16
C LYS A 25 -4.79 -17.71 8.34
N SER A 26 -3.84 -16.80 8.27
CA SER A 26 -2.90 -16.54 9.36
C SER A 26 -3.63 -16.16 10.65
N TYR A 27 -4.57 -15.22 10.55
CA TYR A 27 -5.39 -14.81 11.70
C TYR A 27 -6.19 -15.96 12.28
N MET A 28 -6.85 -16.75 11.42
CA MET A 28 -7.64 -17.90 11.87
C MET A 28 -6.77 -18.91 12.60
N ASN A 29 -5.60 -19.22 12.07
CA ASN A 29 -4.66 -20.18 12.69
C ASN A 29 -4.15 -19.68 14.05
N GLN A 30 -3.82 -18.38 14.14
CA GLN A 30 -3.33 -17.80 15.38
C GLN A 30 -4.38 -17.77 16.49
N ASN A 31 -5.65 -17.67 16.13
CA ASN A 31 -6.75 -17.58 17.08
C ASN A 31 -7.55 -18.89 17.22
N GLY A 32 -7.17 -19.92 16.50
CA GLY A 32 -7.83 -21.24 16.56
C GLY A 32 -9.31 -21.19 16.17
N ILE A 33 -9.65 -20.37 15.17
CA ILE A 33 -11.03 -20.20 14.71
C ILE A 33 -11.20 -20.66 13.27
N GLU A 34 -12.44 -21.05 12.94
CA GLU A 34 -12.84 -21.38 11.59
C GLU A 34 -13.41 -20.14 10.88
N ILE A 35 -13.59 -20.25 9.54
CA ILE A 35 -14.04 -19.12 8.71
C ILE A 35 -15.41 -18.58 9.13
N GLU A 36 -16.28 -19.45 9.64
CA GLU A 36 -17.61 -19.07 10.11
C GLU A 36 -17.57 -18.11 11.31
N ASN A 37 -16.47 -18.14 12.05
CA ASN A 37 -16.24 -17.30 13.22
C ASN A 37 -15.31 -16.10 12.92
N PHE A 38 -14.93 -15.92 11.66
CA PHE A 38 -14.08 -14.80 11.26
C PHE A 38 -14.84 -13.47 11.40
N PRO A 39 -14.27 -12.48 12.11
CA PRO A 39 -15.05 -11.30 12.51
C PRO A 39 -15.38 -10.33 11.38
N ILE A 40 -14.61 -10.33 10.28
CA ILE A 40 -14.82 -9.41 9.16
C ILE A 40 -15.77 -10.03 8.14
N ALA A 41 -16.81 -9.29 7.75
CA ALA A 41 -17.75 -9.72 6.72
C ALA A 41 -17.10 -9.81 5.34
N PRO A 42 -17.53 -10.74 4.46
CA PRO A 42 -16.98 -10.87 3.11
C PRO A 42 -17.02 -9.57 2.30
N ALA A 43 -18.09 -8.79 2.44
CA ALA A 43 -18.23 -7.50 1.76
C ALA A 43 -17.12 -6.51 2.15
N ARG A 44 -16.66 -6.52 3.40
CA ARG A 44 -15.58 -5.64 3.87
C ARG A 44 -14.23 -6.04 3.26
N ILE A 45 -13.97 -7.31 3.10
CA ILE A 45 -12.77 -7.80 2.41
C ILE A 45 -12.80 -7.40 0.94
N ALA A 46 -13.95 -7.51 0.28
CA ALA A 46 -14.11 -7.04 -1.10
C ALA A 46 -13.85 -5.54 -1.23
N GLU A 47 -14.37 -4.73 -0.31
CA GLU A 47 -14.11 -3.28 -0.26
C GLU A 47 -12.61 -2.99 -0.09
N LEU A 48 -11.91 -3.74 0.77
CA LEU A 48 -10.47 -3.61 0.97
C LEU A 48 -9.70 -3.90 -0.32
N ILE A 49 -10.06 -4.96 -1.01
CA ILE A 49 -9.46 -5.32 -2.30
C ILE A 49 -9.68 -4.20 -3.33
N GLU A 50 -10.87 -3.63 -3.38
CA GLU A 50 -11.18 -2.55 -4.32
C GLU A 50 -10.38 -1.27 -4.06
N ILE A 51 -10.19 -0.86 -2.81
CA ILE A 51 -9.38 0.34 -2.51
C ILE A 51 -7.89 0.12 -2.80
N ILE A 52 -7.40 -1.11 -2.68
CA ILE A 52 -6.03 -1.47 -3.12
C ILE A 52 -5.95 -1.41 -4.65
N SER A 53 -6.90 -2.03 -5.35
CA SER A 53 -6.95 -2.06 -6.81
C SER A 53 -7.08 -0.68 -7.44
N SER A 54 -7.77 0.24 -6.78
CA SER A 54 -7.92 1.63 -7.23
C SER A 54 -6.68 2.49 -6.96
N GLY A 55 -5.67 1.97 -6.26
CA GLY A 55 -4.45 2.69 -5.94
C GLY A 55 -4.56 3.63 -4.73
N LYS A 56 -5.65 3.62 -3.98
CA LYS A 56 -5.82 4.48 -2.80
C LYS A 56 -4.90 4.10 -1.66
N ILE A 57 -4.64 2.81 -1.47
CA ILE A 57 -3.66 2.31 -0.50
C ILE A 57 -2.83 1.19 -1.14
N SER A 58 -1.62 0.95 -0.62
CA SER A 58 -0.82 -0.20 -1.03
C SER A 58 -1.28 -1.47 -0.33
N SER A 59 -0.96 -2.63 -0.90
CA SER A 59 -1.25 -3.92 -0.27
C SER A 59 -0.52 -4.07 1.07
N THR A 60 0.68 -3.51 1.20
CA THR A 60 1.45 -3.50 2.45
C THR A 60 0.74 -2.72 3.54
N ILE A 61 0.27 -1.52 3.25
CA ILE A 61 -0.50 -0.69 4.18
C ILE A 61 -1.82 -1.40 4.55
N ALA A 62 -2.50 -1.99 3.58
CA ALA A 62 -3.72 -2.74 3.82
C ALA A 62 -3.50 -3.88 4.83
N SER A 63 -2.46 -4.68 4.62
CA SER A 63 -2.13 -5.83 5.48
C SER A 63 -1.67 -5.40 6.87
N GLN A 64 -0.81 -4.40 6.96
CA GLN A 64 -0.16 -4.03 8.21
C GLN A 64 -0.95 -3.04 9.07
N LYS A 65 -1.80 -2.22 8.47
CA LYS A 65 -2.48 -1.12 9.17
C LYS A 65 -4.00 -1.18 9.07
N VAL A 66 -4.56 -1.45 7.91
CA VAL A 66 -6.02 -1.45 7.71
C VAL A 66 -6.66 -2.74 8.23
N PHE A 67 -6.13 -3.87 7.83
CA PHE A 67 -6.66 -5.18 8.21
C PHE A 67 -6.70 -5.38 9.74
N PRO A 68 -5.63 -5.06 10.51
CA PRO A 68 -5.70 -5.16 11.97
C PRO A 68 -6.77 -4.26 12.61
N GLU A 69 -6.97 -3.06 12.07
CA GLU A 69 -8.04 -2.16 12.57
C GLU A 69 -9.44 -2.67 12.21
N MET A 70 -9.60 -3.31 11.05
CA MET A 70 -10.86 -3.99 10.69
C MET A 70 -11.19 -5.12 11.66
N LEU A 71 -10.17 -5.86 12.13
CA LEU A 71 -10.35 -6.91 13.13
C LEU A 71 -10.83 -6.38 14.47
N LYS A 72 -10.37 -5.19 14.85
CA LYS A 72 -10.79 -4.51 16.09
C LYS A 72 -12.19 -3.91 15.96
N ASN A 73 -12.51 -3.37 14.78
CA ASN A 73 -13.76 -2.67 14.49
C ASN A 73 -14.41 -3.22 13.22
N PRO A 74 -15.01 -4.43 13.26
CA PRO A 74 -15.52 -5.09 12.06
C PRO A 74 -16.66 -4.35 11.35
N SER A 75 -17.31 -3.40 12.01
CA SER A 75 -18.36 -2.58 11.44
C SER A 75 -17.85 -1.40 10.60
N SER A 76 -16.60 -1.00 10.80
CA SER A 76 -15.99 0.09 10.02
C SER A 76 -15.59 -0.38 8.64
N THR A 77 -15.75 0.50 7.63
CA THR A 77 -15.30 0.18 6.28
C THR A 77 -13.79 0.36 6.15
N PRO A 78 -13.12 -0.38 5.24
CA PRO A 78 -11.70 -0.17 4.98
C PRO A 78 -11.36 1.27 4.59
N LEU A 79 -12.24 1.91 3.83
CA LEU A 79 -12.04 3.31 3.41
C LEU A 79 -12.09 4.27 4.60
N GLU A 80 -13.07 4.11 5.49
CA GLU A 80 -13.16 4.91 6.74
C GLU A 80 -11.89 4.77 7.58
N ILE A 81 -11.38 3.56 7.73
CA ILE A 81 -10.15 3.30 8.47
C ILE A 81 -8.95 3.98 7.80
N ALA A 82 -8.84 3.85 6.48
CA ALA A 82 -7.74 4.46 5.72
C ALA A 82 -7.77 5.99 5.82
N GLU A 83 -8.95 6.60 5.70
CA GLU A 83 -9.11 8.05 5.82
C GLU A 83 -8.83 8.55 7.24
N SER A 84 -9.40 7.90 8.25
CA SER A 84 -9.24 8.29 9.66
C SER A 84 -7.80 8.20 10.14
N ASN A 85 -7.02 7.25 9.61
CA ASN A 85 -5.62 7.05 9.96
C ASN A 85 -4.65 7.69 8.97
N ASN A 86 -5.15 8.47 8.02
CA ASN A 86 -4.37 9.19 7.03
C ASN A 86 -3.46 8.26 6.21
N LEU A 87 -4.01 7.13 5.74
CA LEU A 87 -3.30 6.07 5.03
C LEU A 87 -3.50 6.11 3.51
N ILE A 88 -4.35 7.00 3.00
CA ILE A 88 -4.61 7.13 1.57
C ILE A 88 -3.33 7.54 0.87
N GLN A 89 -2.97 6.82 -0.20
CA GLN A 89 -1.79 7.15 -1.01
C GLN A 89 -1.95 8.51 -1.68
N ASP A 90 -0.87 9.28 -1.67
CA ASP A 90 -0.79 10.55 -2.36
C ASP A 90 -0.17 10.33 -3.74
N SER A 91 -0.97 10.51 -4.79
CA SER A 91 -0.53 10.49 -6.19
C SER A 91 -0.40 11.90 -6.75
N ASN A 92 -0.54 12.95 -5.94
CA ASN A 92 -0.35 14.33 -6.34
C ASN A 92 1.13 14.56 -6.68
N GLU A 93 1.41 14.93 -7.93
CA GLU A 93 2.77 15.12 -8.43
C GLU A 93 3.54 16.20 -7.66
N ASP A 94 2.87 17.28 -7.28
CA ASP A 94 3.52 18.37 -6.54
C ASP A 94 3.97 17.92 -5.16
N SER A 95 3.15 17.16 -4.44
CA SER A 95 3.52 16.59 -3.14
C SER A 95 4.68 15.61 -3.27
N ILE A 96 4.62 14.74 -4.26
CA ILE A 96 5.69 13.76 -4.52
C ILE A 96 7.00 14.45 -4.89
N LEU A 97 6.95 15.46 -5.74
CA LEU A 97 8.12 16.26 -6.13
C LEU A 97 8.78 16.94 -4.92
N THR A 98 7.97 17.44 -4.00
CA THR A 98 8.48 18.03 -2.75
C THR A 98 9.30 17.02 -1.95
N PHE A 99 8.80 15.79 -1.80
CA PHE A 99 9.55 14.71 -1.14
C PHE A 99 10.81 14.32 -1.91
N ILE A 100 10.73 14.27 -3.23
CA ILE A 100 11.89 13.95 -4.10
C ILE A 100 13.00 15.01 -3.93
N GLU A 101 12.64 16.27 -3.96
CA GLU A 101 13.59 17.38 -3.76
C GLU A 101 14.29 17.27 -2.41
N GLU A 102 13.55 16.93 -1.37
CA GLU A 102 14.12 16.73 -0.03
C GLU A 102 15.11 15.55 -0.01
N VAL A 103 14.73 14.41 -0.60
CA VAL A 103 15.61 13.23 -0.70
C VAL A 103 16.89 13.56 -1.45
N VAL A 104 16.77 14.22 -2.59
CA VAL A 104 17.91 14.63 -3.42
C VAL A 104 18.84 15.58 -2.65
N LYS A 105 18.28 16.53 -1.93
CA LYS A 105 19.04 17.50 -1.13
C LYS A 105 19.81 16.83 0.01
N GLN A 106 19.23 15.80 0.63
CA GLN A 106 19.84 15.07 1.74
C GLN A 106 20.93 14.08 1.29
N HIS A 107 20.95 13.68 0.02
CA HIS A 107 21.83 12.63 -0.50
C HIS A 107 22.61 13.07 -1.75
N PRO A 108 23.40 14.17 -1.66
CA PRO A 108 24.09 14.68 -2.84
C PRO A 108 25.16 13.73 -3.41
N ALA A 109 25.81 12.95 -2.56
CA ALA A 109 26.82 11.98 -3.01
C ALA A 109 26.19 10.86 -3.85
N GLU A 110 25.05 10.35 -3.44
CA GLU A 110 24.31 9.31 -4.16
C GLU A 110 23.73 9.85 -5.48
N VAL A 111 23.30 11.11 -5.51
CA VAL A 111 22.85 11.79 -6.73
C VAL A 111 23.97 11.83 -7.75
N GLU A 112 25.19 12.21 -7.33
CA GLU A 112 26.34 12.23 -8.21
C GLU A 112 26.68 10.84 -8.74
N ARG A 113 26.65 9.83 -7.90
CA ARG A 113 26.85 8.43 -8.32
C ARG A 113 25.83 7.99 -9.35
N TYR A 114 24.56 8.33 -9.16
CA TYR A 114 23.51 8.07 -10.14
C TYR A 114 23.80 8.75 -11.48
N ARG A 115 24.19 10.00 -11.47
CA ARG A 115 24.55 10.75 -12.68
C ARG A 115 25.75 10.14 -13.41
N ASN A 116 26.68 9.55 -12.66
CA ASN A 116 27.86 8.87 -13.20
C ASN A 116 27.57 7.45 -13.72
N GLY A 117 26.33 7.01 -13.72
CA GLY A 117 25.90 5.76 -14.33
C GLY A 117 25.37 4.69 -13.38
N GLU A 118 25.41 4.91 -12.06
CA GLU A 118 24.88 3.95 -11.08
C GLU A 118 23.34 4.04 -10.99
N LYS A 119 22.67 3.66 -12.08
CA LYS A 119 21.22 3.80 -12.23
C LYS A 119 20.41 2.93 -11.25
N GLN A 120 21.01 1.89 -10.70
CA GLN A 120 20.39 1.07 -9.64
C GLN A 120 20.11 1.85 -8.35
N LEU A 121 20.76 2.99 -8.14
CA LEU A 121 20.51 3.87 -6.98
C LEU A 121 19.09 4.43 -6.95
N VAL A 122 18.34 4.35 -8.04
CA VAL A 122 16.92 4.72 -8.02
C VAL A 122 16.15 3.95 -6.93
N GLY A 123 16.50 2.69 -6.69
CA GLY A 123 15.93 1.89 -5.59
C GLY A 123 16.23 2.47 -4.21
N PHE A 124 17.45 2.95 -4.01
CA PHE A 124 17.83 3.66 -2.78
C PHE A 124 16.99 4.92 -2.57
N PHE A 125 16.87 5.75 -3.60
CA PHE A 125 16.08 6.98 -3.53
C PHE A 125 14.60 6.70 -3.28
N MET A 126 14.05 5.65 -3.90
CA MET A 126 12.68 5.23 -3.66
C MET A 126 12.46 4.78 -2.22
N GLY A 127 13.43 4.06 -1.64
CA GLY A 127 13.38 3.68 -0.23
C GLY A 127 13.35 4.89 0.70
N GLN A 128 14.18 5.89 0.43
CA GLN A 128 14.20 7.13 1.20
C GLN A 128 12.89 7.92 1.04
N LEU A 129 12.38 8.00 -0.18
CA LEU A 129 11.10 8.67 -0.47
C LEU A 129 9.95 8.02 0.29
N MET A 130 9.85 6.70 0.25
CA MET A 130 8.80 5.97 0.96
C MET A 130 8.91 6.17 2.48
N LYS A 131 10.11 6.27 3.01
CA LYS A 131 10.35 6.55 4.42
C LYS A 131 9.87 7.95 4.79
N ILE A 132 10.24 8.98 4.03
CA ILE A 132 9.86 10.38 4.28
C ILE A 132 8.34 10.56 4.12
N SER A 133 7.75 9.96 3.09
CA SER A 133 6.31 10.03 2.84
C SER A 133 5.49 9.10 3.74
N GLN A 134 6.14 8.32 4.59
CA GLN A 134 5.49 7.34 5.47
C GLN A 134 4.64 6.32 4.70
N GLY A 135 5.10 5.93 3.51
CA GLY A 135 4.43 4.97 2.64
C GLY A 135 3.25 5.54 1.85
N LYS A 136 3.00 6.84 1.92
CA LYS A 136 1.84 7.48 1.25
C LYS A 136 2.08 7.79 -0.22
N ALA A 137 3.31 8.03 -0.64
CA ALA A 137 3.60 8.30 -2.05
C ALA A 137 3.22 7.09 -2.91
N ASP A 138 2.47 7.31 -3.99
CA ASP A 138 2.17 6.25 -4.95
C ASP A 138 3.48 5.75 -5.58
N PRO A 139 3.87 4.47 -5.39
CA PRO A 139 5.17 3.98 -5.86
C PRO A 139 5.38 4.14 -7.35
N LYS A 140 4.36 3.93 -8.15
CA LYS A 140 4.45 4.02 -9.62
C LYS A 140 4.70 5.46 -10.07
N ALA A 141 3.90 6.40 -9.60
CA ALA A 141 4.07 7.83 -9.91
C ALA A 141 5.41 8.35 -9.36
N ALA A 142 5.76 7.97 -8.12
CA ALA A 142 7.00 8.37 -7.48
C ALA A 142 8.24 7.86 -8.23
N ASN A 143 8.22 6.62 -8.70
CA ASN A 143 9.34 6.05 -9.47
C ASN A 143 9.58 6.85 -10.76
N GLN A 144 8.51 7.12 -11.48
CA GLN A 144 8.57 7.90 -12.73
C GLN A 144 9.12 9.31 -12.48
N LEU A 145 8.58 10.01 -11.50
CA LEU A 145 9.01 11.37 -11.14
C LEU A 145 10.45 11.41 -10.61
N MET A 146 10.84 10.40 -9.82
CA MET A 146 12.20 10.28 -9.31
C MET A 146 13.21 10.15 -10.46
N ARG A 147 12.95 9.28 -11.41
CA ARG A 147 13.82 9.10 -12.58
C ARG A 147 13.91 10.37 -13.41
N GLN A 148 12.78 11.02 -13.68
CA GLN A 148 12.75 12.27 -14.42
C GLN A 148 13.55 13.37 -13.72
N THR A 149 13.42 13.50 -12.41
CA THR A 149 14.13 14.49 -11.62
C THR A 149 15.64 14.23 -11.61
N LEU A 150 16.05 12.99 -11.36
CA LEU A 150 17.48 12.62 -11.34
C LEU A 150 18.13 12.79 -12.71
N ASP A 151 17.42 12.49 -13.78
CA ASP A 151 17.95 12.64 -15.14
C ASP A 151 18.10 14.10 -15.58
N LYS A 152 17.39 15.03 -14.94
CA LYS A 152 17.50 16.48 -15.20
C LYS A 152 18.61 17.16 -14.42
N LEU A 153 19.11 16.53 -13.38
CA LEU A 153 20.21 17.06 -12.57
C LEU A 153 21.53 16.82 -13.28
#